data_1822e2c691621a0bc42f7eb72ee9906b
#
_entry.id   1822e2c691621a0bc42f7eb72ee9906b
#
_cell.length_a   1.000
_cell.length_b   1.000
_cell.length_c   1.000
_cell.angle_alpha   90.00
_cell.angle_beta   90.00
_cell.angle_gamma   90.00
#
_symmetry.space_group_name_H-M   'P 1'
#
loop_
_entity.id
_entity.type
_entity.pdbx_description
1 polymer ?
#
loop_
_entity_poly.entity_id
_entity_poly.type
_entity_poly.pdbx_seq_one_letter_code
_entity_poly.pdbx_strand_id
1 'polypeptide(L)'
;VISSVVVSYRVRPEAVAEHVRLIRAVFEQLHAEQPDNVEYKVVCLADGVSFVHVSSASTPDGSNPLPELAAFKEFGKDSAARVATAPVPAAADIIGSYYPAVPLSDLAPGTAPGRESDLPHDQGDGESDHL
;
A
#
# COMPACT_ATOMS: atom_id res chain seq x y z
N VAL A 1 -0.50 -10.84 19.64
CA VAL A 1 -1.36 -9.63 19.59
C VAL A 1 -1.43 -9.12 18.17
N ILE A 2 -2.65 -8.94 17.68
CA ILE A 2 -2.87 -8.39 16.34
C ILE A 2 -3.16 -6.91 16.49
N SER A 3 -2.42 -6.08 15.75
CA SER A 3 -2.68 -4.65 15.68
C SER A 3 -2.88 -4.25 14.24
N SER A 4 -3.90 -3.45 13.98
CA SER A 4 -4.21 -2.97 12.63
C SER A 4 -4.35 -1.46 12.66
N VAL A 5 -3.86 -0.81 11.60
CA VAL A 5 -3.88 0.64 11.49
C VAL A 5 -4.29 1.01 10.08
N VAL A 6 -5.17 2.00 9.97
CA VAL A 6 -5.53 2.60 8.68
C VAL A 6 -5.01 4.04 8.69
N VAL A 7 -4.28 4.42 7.66
CA VAL A 7 -3.75 5.77 7.52
C VAL A 7 -4.24 6.35 6.21
N SER A 8 -4.85 7.52 6.27
CA SER A 8 -5.33 8.20 5.06
C SER A 8 -4.77 9.61 4.99
N TYR A 9 -4.51 10.07 3.77
CA TYR A 9 -3.95 11.39 3.52
C TYR A 9 -4.06 11.72 2.04
N ARG A 10 -3.72 12.95 1.70
CA ARG A 10 -3.68 13.40 0.30
C ARG A 10 -2.29 13.91 -0.02
N VAL A 11 -1.87 13.68 -1.25
CA VAL A 11 -0.55 14.04 -1.75
C VAL A 11 -0.71 15.19 -2.73
N ARG A 12 0.26 16.10 -2.76
CA ARG A 12 0.28 17.16 -3.76
C ARG A 12 0.36 16.53 -5.15
N PRO A 13 -0.43 17.01 -6.13
CA PRO A 13 -0.45 16.37 -7.44
C PRO A 13 0.94 16.22 -8.07
N GLU A 14 1.80 17.23 -7.92
CA GLU A 14 3.14 17.19 -8.50
C GLU A 14 4.07 16.19 -7.80
N ALA A 15 3.71 15.71 -6.61
CA ALA A 15 4.52 14.77 -5.85
C ALA A 15 4.04 13.32 -5.98
N VAL A 16 2.93 13.07 -6.68
CA VAL A 16 2.32 11.73 -6.72
C VAL A 16 3.26 10.70 -7.31
N ALA A 17 3.94 11.02 -8.43
CA ALA A 17 4.80 10.05 -9.08
C ALA A 17 5.93 9.60 -8.16
N GLU A 18 6.58 10.54 -7.48
CA GLU A 18 7.64 10.21 -6.53
C GLU A 18 7.11 9.45 -5.34
N HIS A 19 5.92 9.82 -4.86
CA HIS A 19 5.28 9.16 -3.73
C HIS A 19 5.00 7.69 -4.04
N VAL A 20 4.45 7.42 -5.23
CA VAL A 20 4.19 6.04 -5.67
C VAL A 20 5.48 5.25 -5.82
N ARG A 21 6.53 5.89 -6.34
CA ARG A 21 7.83 5.23 -6.47
C ARG A 21 8.36 4.76 -5.11
N LEU A 22 8.24 5.62 -4.11
CA LEU A 22 8.70 5.29 -2.76
C LEU A 22 7.86 4.18 -2.13
N ILE A 23 6.55 4.18 -2.36
CA ILE A 23 5.67 3.11 -1.88
C ILE A 23 6.07 1.78 -2.53
N ARG A 24 6.31 1.77 -3.84
CA ARG A 24 6.68 0.53 -4.54
C ARG A 24 7.99 -0.03 -4.02
N ALA A 25 8.93 0.82 -3.63
CA ALA A 25 10.17 0.35 -3.04
C ALA A 25 9.94 -0.38 -1.71
N VAL A 26 8.96 0.07 -0.92
CA VAL A 26 8.59 -0.64 0.31
C VAL A 26 8.10 -2.05 -0.01
N PHE A 27 7.24 -2.18 -1.03
CA PHE A 27 6.73 -3.50 -1.41
C PHE A 27 7.81 -4.39 -2.00
N GLU A 28 8.77 -3.82 -2.75
CA GLU A 28 9.91 -4.60 -3.24
C GLU A 28 10.69 -5.19 -2.08
N GLN A 29 10.94 -4.40 -1.04
CA GLN A 29 11.65 -4.92 0.13
C GLN A 29 10.83 -5.97 0.87
N LEU A 30 9.52 -5.76 1.01
CA LEU A 30 8.64 -6.75 1.65
C LEU A 30 8.67 -8.07 0.91
N HIS A 31 8.62 -8.04 -0.43
CA HIS A 31 8.67 -9.27 -1.23
C HIS A 31 10.03 -9.95 -1.12
N ALA A 32 11.10 -9.19 -0.96
CA ALA A 32 12.44 -9.76 -0.82
C ALA A 32 12.64 -10.40 0.55
N GLU A 33 12.13 -9.78 1.62
CA GLU A 33 12.36 -10.24 2.99
C GLU A 33 11.26 -11.15 3.51
N GLN A 34 10.04 -11.03 2.99
CA GLN A 34 8.90 -11.88 3.33
C GLN A 34 8.68 -12.03 4.84
N PRO A 35 8.48 -10.93 5.59
CA PRO A 35 8.18 -11.07 7.01
C PRO A 35 6.83 -11.79 7.19
N ASP A 36 6.79 -12.75 8.10
CA ASP A 36 5.66 -13.68 8.24
C ASP A 36 4.44 -13.06 8.87
N ASN A 37 4.61 -12.01 9.64
CA ASN A 37 3.57 -11.54 10.56
C ASN A 37 3.08 -10.15 10.22
N VAL A 38 3.18 -9.76 8.94
CA VAL A 38 2.77 -8.44 8.47
C VAL A 38 1.89 -8.59 7.24
N GLU A 39 0.79 -7.85 7.23
CA GLU A 39 -0.02 -7.64 6.03
C GLU A 39 -0.06 -6.15 5.75
N TYR A 40 0.07 -5.76 4.50
CA TYR A 40 0.16 -4.35 4.14
C TYR A 40 -0.45 -4.13 2.76
N LYS A 41 -1.29 -3.12 2.67
CA LYS A 41 -1.92 -2.75 1.40
C LYS A 41 -2.01 -1.24 1.31
N VAL A 42 -1.73 -0.70 0.15
CA VAL A 42 -1.88 0.73 -0.12
C VAL A 42 -2.76 0.87 -1.35
N VAL A 43 -3.75 1.73 -1.25
CA VAL A 43 -4.61 2.07 -2.39
C VAL A 43 -4.53 3.56 -2.66
N CYS A 44 -4.65 3.92 -3.93
CA CYS A 44 -4.82 5.30 -4.36
C CYS A 44 -6.25 5.43 -4.86
N LEU A 45 -6.98 6.41 -4.36
CA LEU A 45 -8.37 6.59 -4.74
C LEU A 45 -8.47 7.14 -6.17
N ALA A 46 -9.70 7.14 -6.70
CA ALA A 46 -9.93 7.54 -8.09
C ALA A 46 -9.54 9.00 -8.36
N ASP A 47 -9.44 9.83 -7.33
CA ASP A 47 -9.00 11.22 -7.50
C ASP A 47 -7.51 11.34 -7.84
N GLY A 48 -6.76 10.25 -7.73
CA GLY A 48 -5.33 10.23 -8.09
C GLY A 48 -4.40 10.83 -7.05
N VAL A 49 -4.91 11.37 -5.96
CA VAL A 49 -4.10 12.05 -4.94
C VAL A 49 -4.35 11.57 -3.52
N SER A 50 -5.44 10.84 -3.28
CA SER A 50 -5.77 10.33 -1.95
C SER A 50 -5.25 8.91 -1.79
N PHE A 51 -4.56 8.66 -0.69
CA PHE A 51 -3.94 7.37 -0.42
C PHE A 51 -4.47 6.83 0.90
N VAL A 52 -4.69 5.52 0.94
CA VAL A 52 -5.09 4.81 2.16
C VAL A 52 -4.17 3.63 2.33
N HIS A 53 -3.55 3.54 3.49
CA HIS A 53 -2.69 2.42 3.89
C HIS A 53 -3.43 1.59 4.91
N VAL A 54 -3.44 0.28 4.74
CA VAL A 54 -3.97 -0.65 5.73
C VAL A 54 -2.84 -1.61 6.09
N SER A 55 -2.47 -1.63 7.36
CA SER A 55 -1.42 -2.54 7.82
C SER A 55 -1.93 -3.32 9.03
N SER A 56 -1.50 -4.57 9.12
CA SER A 56 -1.77 -5.42 10.27
C SER A 56 -0.48 -6.15 10.63
N ALA A 57 -0.22 -6.26 11.91
CA ALA A 57 0.92 -7.00 12.41
C ALA A 57 0.44 -7.94 13.51
N SER A 58 0.98 -9.17 13.50
CA SER A 58 0.70 -10.16 14.55
C SER A 58 2.02 -10.48 15.22
N THR A 59 2.27 -9.81 16.34
CA THR A 59 3.51 -9.96 17.10
C THR A 59 3.17 -10.14 18.58
N PRO A 60 4.08 -10.75 19.38
CA PRO A 60 3.78 -10.97 20.80
C PRO A 60 3.44 -9.70 21.57
N ASP A 61 4.06 -8.58 21.22
CA ASP A 61 3.87 -7.31 21.92
C ASP A 61 3.01 -6.31 21.15
N GLY A 62 2.46 -6.70 19.97
CA GLY A 62 1.67 -5.81 19.15
C GLY A 62 2.46 -4.82 18.34
N SER A 63 3.80 -4.92 18.34
CA SER A 63 4.62 -4.01 17.55
C SER A 63 4.48 -4.29 16.06
N ASN A 64 4.73 -3.26 15.24
CA ASN A 64 4.65 -3.36 13.79
C ASN A 64 6.07 -3.26 13.22
N PRO A 65 6.57 -4.28 12.52
CA PRO A 65 7.92 -4.24 11.97
C PRO A 65 8.10 -3.36 10.74
N LEU A 66 7.01 -2.91 10.11
CA LEU A 66 7.11 -2.08 8.89
C LEU A 66 8.02 -0.87 9.05
N PRO A 67 7.91 -0.06 10.13
CA PRO A 67 8.76 1.12 10.25
C PRO A 67 10.26 0.82 10.31
N GLU A 68 10.65 -0.42 10.57
CA GLU A 68 12.05 -0.81 10.64
C GLU A 68 12.66 -1.09 9.27
N LEU A 69 11.84 -1.25 8.22
CA LEU A 69 12.34 -1.48 6.88
C LEU A 69 13.06 -0.24 6.36
N ALA A 70 14.21 -0.44 5.69
CA ALA A 70 14.97 0.69 5.14
C ALA A 70 14.13 1.47 4.13
N ALA A 71 13.39 0.77 3.27
CA ALA A 71 12.54 1.44 2.28
C ALA A 71 11.41 2.21 2.95
N PHE A 72 10.88 1.73 4.09
CA PHE A 72 9.83 2.44 4.80
C PHE A 72 10.38 3.72 5.43
N LYS A 73 11.61 3.67 5.95
CA LYS A 73 12.26 4.85 6.49
C LYS A 73 12.53 5.87 5.40
N GLU A 74 12.94 5.41 4.23
CA GLU A 74 13.15 6.30 3.08
C GLU A 74 11.85 6.92 2.62
N PHE A 75 10.75 6.14 2.63
CA PHE A 75 9.43 6.65 2.30
C PHE A 75 9.00 7.76 3.27
N GLY A 76 9.26 7.59 4.56
CA GLY A 76 8.87 8.57 5.58
C GLY A 76 9.71 9.84 5.55
N LYS A 77 10.91 9.77 5.00
CA LYS A 77 11.80 10.92 4.87
C LYS A 77 11.19 11.91 3.88
N ASP A 78 11.12 13.17 4.25
CA ASP A 78 10.55 14.23 3.41
C ASP A 78 9.06 14.03 3.09
N SER A 79 8.37 13.15 3.80
CA SER A 79 6.95 12.92 3.52
C SER A 79 6.12 14.19 3.71
N ALA A 80 6.50 15.05 4.69
CA ALA A 80 5.78 16.29 4.93
C ALA A 80 5.80 17.22 3.72
N ALA A 81 6.85 17.16 2.90
CA ALA A 81 6.94 17.99 1.70
C ALA A 81 6.04 17.47 0.57
N ARG A 82 5.63 16.20 0.62
CA ARG A 82 4.82 15.60 -0.43
C ARG A 82 3.32 15.67 -0.13
N VAL A 83 2.93 15.72 1.14
CA VAL A 83 1.51 15.62 1.48
C VAL A 83 0.81 16.98 1.40
N ALA A 84 -0.43 16.98 0.92
CA ALA A 84 -1.31 18.14 0.93
C ALA A 84 -2.09 18.18 2.24
N THR A 85 -2.48 17.02 2.76
CA THR A 85 -3.08 16.92 4.10
C THR A 85 -2.31 15.88 4.88
N ALA A 86 -2.07 16.17 6.16
CA ALA A 86 -1.25 15.32 7.02
C ALA A 86 -1.89 13.94 7.17
N PRO A 87 -1.08 12.87 7.28
CA PRO A 87 -1.60 11.54 7.54
C PRO A 87 -2.36 11.47 8.86
N VAL A 88 -3.47 10.75 8.84
CA VAL A 88 -4.31 10.54 10.03
C VAL A 88 -4.34 9.04 10.29
N PRO A 89 -3.50 8.54 11.24
CA PRO A 89 -3.55 7.13 11.61
C PRO A 89 -4.74 6.87 12.51
N ALA A 90 -5.37 5.71 12.31
CA ALA A 90 -6.50 5.27 13.12
C ALA A 90 -6.33 3.80 13.41
N ALA A 91 -6.39 3.44 14.69
CA ALA A 91 -6.44 2.03 15.07
C ALA A 91 -7.71 1.42 14.51
N ALA A 92 -7.62 0.18 14.04
CA ALA A 92 -8.74 -0.47 13.36
C ALA A 92 -8.80 -1.94 13.73
N ASP A 93 -9.99 -2.50 13.59
CA ASP A 93 -10.20 -3.94 13.73
C ASP A 93 -10.60 -4.48 12.37
N ILE A 94 -9.96 -5.56 11.94
CA ILE A 94 -10.34 -6.25 10.72
C ILE A 94 -11.58 -7.10 11.05
N ILE A 95 -12.72 -6.72 10.48
CA ILE A 95 -13.96 -7.44 10.73
C ILE A 95 -13.99 -8.74 9.96
N GLY A 96 -13.37 -8.77 8.77
CA GLY A 96 -13.32 -9.97 7.98
C GLY A 96 -12.38 -9.79 6.81
N SER A 97 -11.91 -10.91 6.27
CA SER A 97 -11.10 -10.90 5.06
C SER A 97 -11.34 -12.20 4.31
N TYR A 98 -11.20 -12.13 3.01
CA TYR A 98 -11.36 -13.28 2.14
C TYR A 98 -10.28 -13.24 1.07
N TYR A 99 -9.57 -14.32 0.94
CA TYR A 99 -8.57 -14.46 -0.10
C TYR A 99 -8.87 -15.74 -0.87
N PRO A 100 -8.94 -15.68 -2.22
CA PRO A 100 -9.13 -16.91 -3.01
C PRO A 100 -7.91 -17.81 -2.89
N ALA A 101 -8.09 -19.10 -3.17
CA ALA A 101 -6.99 -20.06 -3.14
C ALA A 101 -5.86 -19.64 -4.07
N VAL A 102 -6.22 -18.98 -5.20
CA VAL A 102 -5.24 -18.39 -6.12
C VAL A 102 -5.44 -16.87 -6.06
N PRO A 103 -4.42 -16.10 -5.59
CA PRO A 103 -4.55 -14.65 -5.57
C PRO A 103 -4.83 -14.07 -6.96
N LEU A 104 -5.56 -12.97 -7.02
CA LEU A 104 -5.88 -12.32 -8.29
C LEU A 104 -4.62 -11.95 -9.06
N SER A 105 -3.56 -11.57 -8.35
CA SER A 105 -2.29 -11.20 -8.98
C SER A 105 -1.61 -12.35 -9.70
N ASP A 106 -1.97 -13.60 -9.36
CA ASP A 106 -1.40 -14.80 -9.98
C ASP A 106 -2.22 -15.31 -11.14
N LEU A 107 -3.34 -14.66 -11.47
CA LEU A 107 -4.14 -15.06 -12.62
C LEU A 107 -3.48 -14.59 -13.90
N ALA A 108 -3.67 -15.39 -14.98
CA ALA A 108 -3.12 -15.04 -16.28
C ALA A 108 -3.75 -13.74 -16.79
N PRO A 109 -2.99 -12.95 -17.55
CA PRO A 109 -3.58 -11.76 -18.20
C PRO A 109 -4.79 -12.14 -19.04
N GLY A 110 -5.83 -11.33 -18.96
CA GLY A 110 -7.09 -11.59 -19.66
C GLY A 110 -8.11 -12.35 -18.85
N THR A 111 -7.71 -12.95 -17.74
CA THR A 111 -8.64 -13.60 -16.81
C THR A 111 -8.96 -12.71 -15.63
N ALA A 112 -8.10 -11.73 -15.34
CA ALA A 112 -8.35 -10.77 -14.27
C ALA A 112 -9.48 -9.83 -14.68
N PRO A 113 -10.29 -9.37 -13.74
CA PRO A 113 -11.29 -8.35 -14.03
C PRO A 113 -10.60 -7.09 -14.56
N GLY A 114 -11.23 -6.51 -15.51
CA GLY A 114 -10.65 -5.33 -16.13
C GLY A 114 -10.21 -4.29 -15.14
N ARG A 115 -9.23 -4.25 -15.46
CA ARG A 115 -8.40 -3.41 -14.86
C ARG A 115 -7.65 -2.79 -15.36
N GLU A 116 -7.33 -2.65 -15.91
CA GLU A 116 -6.39 -2.02 -15.79
C GLU A 116 -5.76 -1.71 -15.84
N SER A 117 -6.09 -1.70 -16.86
CA SER A 117 -5.35 -1.11 -16.48
C SER A 117 -4.96 -0.70 -16.35
N ASP A 118 -5.44 -0.67 -17.20
CA ASP A 118 -4.96 -0.09 -16.63
C ASP A 118 -4.46 0.44 -16.46
N LEU A 119 -4.83 0.64 -17.21
CA LEU A 119 -4.29 1.37 -16.69
C LEU A 119 -3.53 1.55 -16.82
N PRO A 120 -3.81 1.50 -17.39
CA PRO A 120 -3.09 1.91 -17.18
C PRO A 120 -2.32 2.00 -16.88
N HIS A 121 -2.32 1.85 -17.89
CA HIS A 121 -1.64 1.69 -17.32
C HIS A 121 -1.12 1.85 -16.92
N ASP A 122 -1.69 2.07 -17.91
CA ASP A 122 -1.25 1.94 -17.28
C ASP A 122 -0.82 1.95 -16.81
N GLN A 123 -1.31 1.78 -17.00
CA GLN A 123 -1.06 1.53 -16.45
C GLN A 123 -0.64 1.49 -15.75
N GLY A 124 -1.21 1.41 -17.00
CA GLY A 124 -1.09 1.26 -16.22
C GLY A 124 -0.78 1.16 -15.77
N ASP A 125 -1.22 0.96 -16.20
CA ASP A 125 -1.05 0.55 -15.52
C ASP A 125 -1.01 0.54 -14.94
N GLY A 126 -1.63 0.57 -15.80
CA GLY A 126 -1.68 0.61 -14.97
C GLY A 126 -1.72 0.48 -14.52
N GLU A 127 -2.24 0.27 -14.64
CA GLU A 127 -2.26 0.09 -13.93
C GLU A 127 -2.41 0.01 -13.04
N SER A 128 -3.15 -0.04 -13.70
CA SER A 128 -3.21 -0.07 -12.64
C SER A 128 -3.26 -0.14 -11.94
N ASP A 129 -3.75 -0.32 -12.44
CA ASP A 129 -3.70 -0.40 -11.49
C ASP A 129 -3.93 -0.51 -10.77
N HIS A 130 -4.50 -0.63 -10.99
CA HIS A 130 -4.54 -0.63 -10.08
C HIS A 130 -4.97 -0.73 -9.53
N LEU A 131 -5.73 -0.67 -10.14
CA LEU A 131 -5.98 -0.62 -9.39
C LEU A 131 -5.91 -0.73 -9.03
#